data_d69ab6ccdd19ee5b5e276dacba58c276
#
_entry.id   d69ab6ccdd19ee5b5e276dacba58c276
#
_cell.length_a   1.000
_cell.length_b   1.000
_cell.length_c   1.000
_cell.angle_alpha   90.00
_cell.angle_beta   90.00
_cell.angle_gamma   90.00
#
_symmetry.space_group_name_H-M   'P 1'
#
loop_
_entity.id
_entity.type
_entity.pdbx_description
1 polymer ?
#
loop_
_entity_poly.entity_id
_entity_poly.type
_entity_poly.pdbx_seq_one_letter_code
_entity_poly.pdbx_strand_id
1 'polypeptide(L)'
;MEQFNVTGMSCAACSARVEKAVKSVPGVTGCSVSLLTNSMGVEGTAEDAAIIRAVEQAGYGASPKKAAAAASTSAELDALADHETPKLKRRLIASLGFLLVLMYFSMGHMMWGWPLPRWFDGNHIAMGLVQLLLAGIVMVINQKFFINGFKGLVHRSPNMDTLVAMGSMASFVWSTYALFAMTDAQLHGNEELVMHYMMEFYFESAAMILTLITVGKMLEARSKGKTTDALKSLMKLAPKTATLLRDGTEVTVPIEQVQKEDIFVVRPGENIPVDGIVLEGSSAVNESALTGESIPVDKAVGDKVSAATTNQSGYLQCRATRVGEDTTLAQIILMVSDAAATKAPIAKIADTVSAFSCLRSSALQWSPPLFGCCWGGM
;
A
#
# COMPACT_ATOMS: atom_id res chain seq x y z
N MET A 1 -5.42 -24.36 -5.56
CA MET A 1 -4.86 -23.14 -4.96
C MET A 1 -5.95 -22.48 -4.13
N GLU A 2 -5.77 -22.36 -2.83
CA GLU A 2 -6.75 -21.73 -1.94
C GLU A 2 -6.42 -20.24 -1.80
N GLN A 3 -7.45 -19.40 -1.79
CA GLN A 3 -7.28 -17.95 -1.69
C GLN A 3 -7.76 -17.41 -0.34
N PHE A 4 -6.97 -16.50 0.24
CA PHE A 4 -7.27 -15.83 1.50
C PHE A 4 -7.16 -14.32 1.36
N ASN A 5 -8.04 -13.59 2.03
CA ASN A 5 -7.87 -12.15 2.22
C ASN A 5 -6.95 -11.92 3.42
N VAL A 6 -5.94 -11.07 3.26
CA VAL A 6 -4.99 -10.73 4.33
C VAL A 6 -5.12 -9.25 4.67
N THR A 7 -5.37 -8.94 5.95
CA THR A 7 -5.54 -7.57 6.42
C THR A 7 -4.35 -7.11 7.26
N GLY A 8 -4.07 -5.80 7.26
CA GLY A 8 -2.99 -5.21 8.06
C GLY A 8 -1.64 -5.14 7.35
N MET A 9 -1.52 -5.60 6.10
CA MET A 9 -0.31 -5.43 5.30
C MET A 9 -0.24 -3.98 4.78
N SER A 10 0.85 -3.28 5.09
CA SER A 10 1.08 -1.90 4.61
C SER A 10 2.37 -1.74 3.82
N CYS A 11 3.22 -2.77 3.82
CA CYS A 11 4.52 -2.75 3.15
C CYS A 11 4.91 -4.17 2.71
N ALA A 12 5.90 -4.28 1.79
CA ALA A 12 6.32 -5.62 1.32
C ALA A 12 7.13 -6.40 2.34
N ALA A 13 7.73 -5.76 3.34
CA ALA A 13 8.26 -6.51 4.46
C ALA A 13 7.13 -7.28 5.17
N CYS A 14 5.92 -6.70 5.21
CA CYS A 14 4.71 -7.34 5.71
C CYS A 14 4.32 -8.55 4.86
N SER A 15 4.24 -8.39 3.53
CA SER A 15 3.87 -9.48 2.61
C SER A 15 4.91 -10.61 2.64
N ALA A 16 6.21 -10.29 2.62
CA ALA A 16 7.29 -11.27 2.73
C ALA A 16 7.25 -12.05 4.06
N ARG A 17 6.83 -11.39 5.14
CA ARG A 17 6.67 -12.02 6.46
C ARG A 17 5.49 -12.98 6.49
N VAL A 18 4.35 -12.57 5.94
CA VAL A 18 3.18 -13.44 5.78
C VAL A 18 3.55 -14.66 4.94
N GLU A 19 4.20 -14.43 3.81
CA GLU A 19 4.65 -15.50 2.90
C GLU A 19 5.58 -16.48 3.62
N LYS A 20 6.56 -16.00 4.38
CA LYS A 20 7.48 -16.82 5.16
C LYS A 20 6.76 -17.61 6.25
N ALA A 21 5.82 -16.99 6.96
CA ALA A 21 5.04 -17.62 8.02
C ALA A 21 4.16 -18.75 7.46
N VAL A 22 3.50 -18.51 6.32
CA VAL A 22 2.63 -19.51 5.67
C VAL A 22 3.46 -20.65 5.06
N LYS A 23 4.60 -20.35 4.42
CA LYS A 23 5.52 -21.38 3.91
C LYS A 23 6.11 -22.30 4.99
N SER A 24 6.11 -21.86 6.25
CA SER A 24 6.56 -22.71 7.37
C SER A 24 5.49 -23.67 7.90
N VAL A 25 4.24 -23.57 7.42
CA VAL A 25 3.13 -24.45 7.81
C VAL A 25 3.31 -25.81 7.11
N PRO A 26 3.28 -26.93 7.85
CA PRO A 26 3.36 -28.25 7.24
C PRO A 26 2.22 -28.47 6.23
N GLY A 27 2.57 -28.98 5.05
CA GLY A 27 1.62 -29.24 3.96
C GLY A 27 1.46 -28.09 2.96
N VAL A 28 2.09 -26.93 3.16
CA VAL A 28 2.17 -25.85 2.19
C VAL A 28 3.34 -26.10 1.22
N THR A 29 3.04 -26.17 -0.07
CA THR A 29 4.03 -26.35 -1.15
C THR A 29 4.37 -25.02 -1.84
N GLY A 30 3.42 -24.09 -1.88
CA GLY A 30 3.60 -22.77 -2.47
C GLY A 30 2.75 -21.72 -1.74
N CYS A 31 3.27 -20.49 -1.67
CA CYS A 31 2.50 -19.34 -1.17
C CYS A 31 2.93 -18.08 -1.94
N SER A 32 1.95 -17.37 -2.48
CA SER A 32 2.12 -16.06 -3.13
C SER A 32 1.24 -15.04 -2.42
N VAL A 33 1.81 -13.90 -2.03
CA VAL A 33 1.11 -12.85 -1.29
C VAL A 33 1.09 -11.57 -2.11
N SER A 34 -0.10 -11.12 -2.49
CA SER A 34 -0.32 -9.86 -3.20
C SER A 34 -0.64 -8.73 -2.24
N LEU A 35 0.25 -7.72 -2.21
CA LEU A 35 0.02 -6.49 -1.44
C LEU A 35 -1.00 -5.56 -2.12
N LEU A 36 -1.19 -5.71 -3.44
CA LEU A 36 -2.08 -4.86 -4.22
C LEU A 36 -3.55 -5.21 -3.94
N THR A 37 -3.83 -6.52 -3.92
CA THR A 37 -5.18 -7.05 -3.70
C THR A 37 -5.44 -7.43 -2.24
N ASN A 38 -4.42 -7.28 -1.36
CA ASN A 38 -4.48 -7.73 0.03
C ASN A 38 -4.92 -9.20 0.15
N SER A 39 -4.44 -10.04 -0.76
CA SER A 39 -4.78 -11.45 -0.83
C SER A 39 -3.53 -12.32 -0.87
N MET A 40 -3.69 -13.58 -0.52
CA MET A 40 -2.66 -14.61 -0.70
C MET A 40 -3.27 -15.85 -1.32
N GLY A 41 -2.50 -16.48 -2.21
CA GLY A 41 -2.78 -17.81 -2.75
C GLY A 41 -1.87 -18.83 -2.09
N VAL A 42 -2.43 -19.93 -1.63
CA VAL A 42 -1.70 -21.01 -0.98
C VAL A 42 -1.90 -22.30 -1.75
N GLU A 43 -0.81 -23.01 -2.04
CA GLU A 43 -0.80 -24.32 -2.63
C GLU A 43 -0.37 -25.35 -1.61
N GLY A 44 -1.08 -26.47 -1.53
CA GLY A 44 -0.75 -27.55 -0.61
C GLY A 44 -1.98 -28.25 -0.07
N THR A 45 -1.77 -29.05 0.99
CA THR A 45 -2.80 -29.82 1.68
C THR A 45 -3.02 -29.35 3.12
N ALA A 46 -2.50 -28.16 3.47
CA ALA A 46 -2.62 -27.61 4.81
C ALA A 46 -4.06 -27.14 5.09
N GLU A 47 -4.53 -27.31 6.31
CA GLU A 47 -5.85 -26.84 6.72
C GLU A 47 -5.92 -25.31 6.80
N ASP A 48 -7.05 -24.71 6.36
CA ASP A 48 -7.32 -23.26 6.42
C ASP A 48 -7.04 -22.68 7.81
N ALA A 49 -7.43 -23.39 8.85
CA ALA A 49 -7.25 -22.97 10.23
C ALA A 49 -5.76 -22.88 10.64
N ALA A 50 -4.90 -23.71 10.06
CA ALA A 50 -3.46 -23.67 10.32
C ALA A 50 -2.82 -22.47 9.59
N ILE A 51 -3.24 -22.21 8.36
CA ILE A 51 -2.79 -21.06 7.54
C ILE A 51 -3.19 -19.75 8.23
N ILE A 52 -4.45 -19.63 8.64
CA ILE A 52 -4.95 -18.42 9.32
C ILE A 52 -4.17 -18.16 10.60
N ARG A 53 -3.99 -19.18 11.45
CA ARG A 53 -3.19 -19.06 12.68
C ARG A 53 -1.75 -18.61 12.42
N ALA A 54 -1.11 -19.10 11.38
CA ALA A 54 0.25 -18.70 11.02
C ALA A 54 0.33 -17.22 10.64
N VAL A 55 -0.68 -16.71 9.91
CA VAL A 55 -0.79 -15.29 9.55
C VAL A 55 -1.07 -14.43 10.78
N GLU A 56 -1.96 -14.86 11.67
CA GLU A 56 -2.27 -14.16 12.93
C GLU A 56 -1.05 -14.10 13.86
N GLN A 57 -0.30 -15.17 14.00
CA GLN A 57 0.96 -15.21 14.75
C GLN A 57 2.03 -14.29 14.14
N ALA A 58 1.99 -14.08 12.83
CA ALA A 58 2.83 -13.09 12.17
C ALA A 58 2.36 -11.64 12.40
N GLY A 59 1.21 -11.43 13.07
CA GLY A 59 0.66 -10.11 13.42
C GLY A 59 -0.28 -9.50 12.38
N TYR A 60 -0.86 -10.33 11.49
CA TYR A 60 -1.77 -9.91 10.42
C TYR A 60 -3.09 -10.67 10.54
N GLY A 61 -4.17 -10.12 9.97
CA GLY A 61 -5.44 -10.85 9.89
C GLY A 61 -5.52 -11.67 8.61
N ALA A 62 -6.09 -12.87 8.67
CA ALA A 62 -6.42 -13.67 7.49
C ALA A 62 -7.85 -14.19 7.56
N SER A 63 -8.51 -14.24 6.42
CA SER A 63 -9.83 -14.87 6.28
C SER A 63 -9.89 -15.63 4.94
N PRO A 64 -10.49 -16.82 4.88
CA PRO A 64 -10.61 -17.53 3.62
C PRO A 64 -11.44 -16.70 2.67
N LYS A 65 -10.96 -16.53 1.45
CA LYS A 65 -11.76 -15.98 0.34
C LYS A 65 -12.66 -17.13 -0.11
N LYS A 66 -13.78 -17.37 0.62
CA LYS A 66 -14.78 -18.32 0.14
C LYS A 66 -15.09 -17.91 -1.30
N ALA A 67 -15.03 -18.87 -2.21
CA ALA A 67 -15.68 -18.75 -3.50
C ALA A 67 -17.16 -18.50 -3.25
N ALA A 68 -17.51 -17.25 -2.96
CA ALA A 68 -18.88 -16.81 -2.98
C ALA A 68 -19.24 -16.79 -4.45
N ALA A 69 -19.84 -17.88 -4.92
CA ALA A 69 -20.69 -17.82 -6.08
C ALA A 69 -21.51 -16.53 -5.93
N ALA A 70 -21.36 -15.60 -6.89
CA ALA A 70 -22.08 -14.33 -6.98
C ALA A 70 -21.73 -13.19 -6.00
N ALA A 71 -20.52 -13.06 -5.48
CA ALA A 71 -20.06 -11.74 -5.02
C ALA A 71 -19.47 -10.99 -6.22
N SER A 72 -20.37 -10.44 -6.98
CA SER A 72 -20.28 -9.57 -8.14
C SER A 72 -18.90 -8.89 -8.34
N THR A 73 -18.46 -8.82 -9.59
CA THR A 73 -17.42 -7.94 -10.15
C THR A 73 -17.40 -6.53 -9.50
N SER A 74 -18.51 -6.07 -8.93
CA SER A 74 -18.63 -4.82 -8.18
C SER A 74 -17.89 -4.85 -6.83
N ALA A 75 -17.90 -5.94 -6.09
CA ALA A 75 -17.18 -6.04 -4.80
C ALA A 75 -15.66 -6.13 -5.01
N GLU A 76 -15.22 -6.76 -6.09
CA GLU A 76 -13.80 -6.79 -6.47
C GLU A 76 -13.32 -5.41 -6.98
N LEU A 77 -14.14 -4.71 -7.75
CA LEU A 77 -13.88 -3.34 -8.19
C LEU A 77 -13.83 -2.36 -7.01
N ASP A 78 -14.68 -2.53 -6.00
CA ASP A 78 -14.66 -1.74 -4.77
C ASP A 78 -13.44 -2.08 -3.89
N ALA A 79 -13.03 -3.33 -3.84
CA ALA A 79 -11.80 -3.75 -3.13
C ALA A 79 -10.53 -3.15 -3.75
N LEU A 80 -10.55 -2.89 -5.06
CA LEU A 80 -9.50 -2.19 -5.80
C LEU A 80 -9.63 -0.66 -5.74
N ALA A 81 -10.67 -0.11 -5.08
CA ALA A 81 -10.83 1.34 -4.97
C ALA A 81 -9.72 1.94 -4.09
N ASP A 82 -9.12 3.04 -4.57
CA ASP A 82 -8.08 3.76 -3.82
C ASP A 82 -8.71 4.60 -2.69
N HIS A 83 -8.87 3.99 -1.54
CA HIS A 83 -9.34 4.64 -0.31
C HIS A 83 -8.19 5.26 0.52
N GLU A 84 -6.94 4.97 0.19
CA GLU A 84 -5.77 5.40 0.96
C GLU A 84 -5.25 6.77 0.51
N THR A 85 -5.18 7.04 -0.78
CA THR A 85 -4.65 8.31 -1.33
C THR A 85 -5.41 9.54 -0.81
N PRO A 86 -6.76 9.59 -0.77
CA PRO A 86 -7.46 10.77 -0.27
C PRO A 86 -7.21 11.01 1.22
N LYS A 87 -7.08 9.94 2.03
CA LYS A 87 -6.76 10.04 3.46
C LYS A 87 -5.34 10.57 3.67
N LEU A 88 -4.36 10.04 2.91
CA LEU A 88 -2.97 10.49 2.95
C LEU A 88 -2.84 11.95 2.49
N LYS A 89 -3.53 12.34 1.44
CA LYS A 89 -3.54 13.72 0.95
C LYS A 89 -4.05 14.70 2.02
N ARG A 90 -5.16 14.38 2.68
CA ARG A 90 -5.71 15.22 3.77
C ARG A 90 -4.74 15.34 4.94
N ARG A 91 -4.13 14.22 5.36
CA ARG A 91 -3.10 14.21 6.42
C ARG A 91 -1.89 15.03 6.04
N LEU A 92 -1.42 14.90 4.80
CA LEU A 92 -0.26 15.65 4.29
C LEU A 92 -0.52 17.15 4.29
N ILE A 93 -1.67 17.61 3.79
CA ILE A 93 -2.02 19.03 3.76
C ILE A 93 -2.07 19.58 5.19
N ALA A 94 -2.69 18.87 6.12
CA ALA A 94 -2.72 19.28 7.53
C ALA A 94 -1.31 19.33 8.15
N SER A 95 -0.49 18.29 7.98
CA SER A 95 0.89 18.24 8.50
C SER A 95 1.75 19.36 7.90
N LEU A 96 1.62 19.62 6.59
CA LEU A 96 2.37 20.67 5.91
C LEU A 96 1.98 22.06 6.43
N GLY A 97 0.69 22.30 6.67
CA GLY A 97 0.22 23.57 7.24
C GLY A 97 0.82 23.85 8.61
N PHE A 98 0.78 22.86 9.53
CA PHE A 98 1.40 23.00 10.85
C PHE A 98 2.91 23.09 10.79
N LEU A 99 3.57 22.34 9.90
CA LEU A 99 5.01 22.41 9.69
C LEU A 99 5.46 23.78 9.21
N LEU A 100 4.74 24.41 8.27
CA LEU A 100 5.08 25.76 7.79
C LEU A 100 4.98 26.79 8.91
N VAL A 101 3.94 26.70 9.77
CA VAL A 101 3.83 27.57 10.95
C VAL A 101 4.98 27.30 11.91
N LEU A 102 5.32 26.04 12.15
CA LEU A 102 6.45 25.65 13.00
C LEU A 102 7.78 26.22 12.49
N MET A 103 8.05 26.10 11.18
CA MET A 103 9.23 26.67 10.53
C MET A 103 9.28 28.19 10.60
N TYR A 104 8.11 28.85 10.58
CA TYR A 104 8.04 30.29 10.77
C TYR A 104 8.55 30.72 12.14
N PHE A 105 8.18 29.99 13.21
CA PHE A 105 8.64 30.26 14.58
C PHE A 105 10.10 29.85 14.79
N SER A 106 10.52 28.70 14.28
CA SER A 106 11.86 28.14 14.48
C SER A 106 12.90 28.89 13.63
N MET A 107 12.84 28.75 12.30
CA MET A 107 13.84 29.33 11.40
C MET A 107 13.52 30.79 11.03
N GLY A 108 12.24 31.10 10.77
CA GLY A 108 11.85 32.41 10.26
C GLY A 108 12.20 33.53 11.21
N HIS A 109 11.88 33.39 12.47
CA HIS A 109 12.22 34.41 13.49
C HIS A 109 13.70 34.36 13.90
N MET A 110 14.26 33.19 14.17
CA MET A 110 15.62 33.07 14.68
C MET A 110 16.69 33.39 13.64
N MET A 111 16.53 32.96 12.38
CA MET A 111 17.54 33.19 11.34
C MET A 111 17.30 34.44 10.52
N TRP A 112 16.04 34.79 10.24
CA TRP A 112 15.69 35.89 9.35
C TRP A 112 15.00 37.05 10.03
N GLY A 113 14.77 36.99 11.36
CA GLY A 113 14.20 38.08 12.14
C GLY A 113 12.76 38.41 11.74
N TRP A 114 11.98 37.43 11.30
CA TRP A 114 10.57 37.66 10.90
C TRP A 114 9.75 38.17 12.10
N PRO A 115 8.82 39.10 11.89
CA PRO A 115 8.08 39.74 12.96
C PRO A 115 7.20 38.73 13.71
N LEU A 116 7.33 38.72 15.03
CA LEU A 116 6.43 38.00 15.93
C LEU A 116 5.63 38.98 16.78
N PRO A 117 4.48 38.59 17.35
CA PRO A 117 3.78 39.37 18.34
C PRO A 117 4.69 39.71 19.54
N ARG A 118 4.54 40.92 20.11
CA ARG A 118 5.41 41.46 21.19
C ARG A 118 5.55 40.57 22.41
N TRP A 119 4.60 39.68 22.68
CA TRP A 119 4.67 38.72 23.81
C TRP A 119 5.71 37.61 23.64
N PHE A 120 6.27 37.45 22.45
CA PHE A 120 7.37 36.54 22.17
C PHE A 120 8.75 37.22 22.26
N ASP A 121 8.77 38.56 22.30
CA ASP A 121 10.02 39.33 22.38
C ASP A 121 10.74 39.00 23.70
N GLY A 122 11.92 38.33 23.62
CA GLY A 122 12.67 37.86 24.76
C GLY A 122 12.05 36.70 25.56
N ASN A 123 10.89 36.17 25.14
CA ASN A 123 10.23 35.05 25.80
C ASN A 123 10.50 33.72 25.08
N HIS A 124 11.71 33.20 25.31
CA HIS A 124 12.19 31.96 24.69
C HIS A 124 11.36 30.73 25.11
N ILE A 125 10.83 30.72 26.35
CA ILE A 125 9.96 29.64 26.84
C ILE A 125 8.66 29.58 26.04
N ALA A 126 8.00 30.71 25.80
CA ALA A 126 6.77 30.75 25.02
C ALA A 126 7.01 30.25 23.59
N MET A 127 8.13 30.59 22.97
CA MET A 127 8.52 30.08 21.66
C MET A 127 8.71 28.55 21.67
N GLY A 128 9.39 28.01 22.67
CA GLY A 128 9.57 26.56 22.83
C GLY A 128 8.26 25.82 23.04
N LEU A 129 7.33 26.39 23.84
CA LEU A 129 6.01 25.81 24.08
C LEU A 129 5.17 25.75 22.80
N VAL A 130 5.16 26.82 21.97
CA VAL A 130 4.47 26.82 20.69
C VAL A 130 5.03 25.75 19.76
N GLN A 131 6.34 25.64 19.68
CA GLN A 131 7.01 24.60 18.87
C GLN A 131 6.66 23.19 19.35
N LEU A 132 6.65 22.95 20.67
CA LEU A 132 6.25 21.67 21.27
C LEU A 132 4.81 21.32 20.90
N LEU A 133 3.87 22.28 21.02
CA LEU A 133 2.47 22.06 20.71
C LEU A 133 2.27 21.75 19.21
N LEU A 134 2.90 22.52 18.33
CA LEU A 134 2.79 22.33 16.89
C LEU A 134 3.40 20.99 16.44
N ALA A 135 4.57 20.65 16.97
CA ALA A 135 5.18 19.35 16.70
C ALA A 135 4.32 18.20 17.23
N GLY A 136 3.76 18.34 18.44
CA GLY A 136 2.83 17.37 19.03
C GLY A 136 1.60 17.15 18.15
N ILE A 137 1.00 18.21 17.60
CA ILE A 137 -0.13 18.11 16.67
C ILE A 137 0.27 17.32 15.41
N VAL A 138 1.43 17.60 14.81
CA VAL A 138 1.92 16.86 13.64
C VAL A 138 2.15 15.38 13.98
N MET A 139 2.67 15.07 15.17
CA MET A 139 2.83 13.69 15.65
C MET A 139 1.49 12.97 15.80
N VAL A 140 0.47 13.63 16.36
CA VAL A 140 -0.89 13.08 16.50
C VAL A 140 -1.54 12.84 15.13
N ILE A 141 -1.43 13.79 14.19
CA ILE A 141 -1.91 13.60 12.81
C ILE A 141 -1.27 12.36 12.19
N ASN A 142 -0.01 12.09 12.48
CA ASN A 142 0.79 11.00 11.94
C ASN A 142 0.96 9.80 12.88
N GLN A 143 0.07 9.64 13.88
CA GLN A 143 0.14 8.58 14.89
C GLN A 143 0.26 7.14 14.34
N LYS A 144 -0.22 6.90 13.12
CA LYS A 144 -0.11 5.58 12.47
C LYS A 144 1.33 5.08 12.36
N PHE A 145 2.31 5.98 12.14
CA PHE A 145 3.73 5.60 12.10
C PHE A 145 4.21 5.08 13.45
N PHE A 146 3.78 5.71 14.54
CA PHE A 146 4.14 5.28 15.90
C PHE A 146 3.49 3.94 16.25
N ILE A 147 2.19 3.77 15.92
CA ILE A 147 1.47 2.52 16.17
C ILE A 147 2.10 1.36 15.40
N ASN A 148 2.35 1.54 14.10
CA ASN A 148 2.95 0.51 13.25
C ASN A 148 4.42 0.26 13.63
N GLY A 149 5.17 1.31 13.92
CA GLY A 149 6.55 1.24 14.35
C GLY A 149 6.70 0.45 15.65
N PHE A 150 5.86 0.75 16.64
CA PHE A 150 5.85 0.03 17.92
C PHE A 150 5.45 -1.43 17.78
N LYS A 151 4.39 -1.71 16.97
CA LYS A 151 4.03 -3.10 16.65
C LYS A 151 5.19 -3.84 15.99
N GLY A 152 5.89 -3.22 15.03
CA GLY A 152 7.08 -3.81 14.41
C GLY A 152 8.17 -4.14 15.41
N LEU A 153 8.40 -3.26 16.38
CA LEU A 153 9.40 -3.46 17.42
C LEU A 153 9.03 -4.61 18.36
N VAL A 154 7.79 -4.65 18.85
CA VAL A 154 7.28 -5.72 19.74
C VAL A 154 7.37 -7.09 19.06
N HIS A 155 7.08 -7.18 17.78
CA HIS A 155 7.15 -8.43 17.02
C HIS A 155 8.57 -8.72 16.48
N ARG A 156 9.62 -8.03 16.95
CA ARG A 156 11.01 -8.18 16.51
C ARG A 156 11.20 -8.10 15.00
N SER A 157 10.41 -7.26 14.36
CA SER A 157 10.43 -7.03 12.92
C SER A 157 10.40 -5.53 12.65
N PRO A 158 11.49 -4.81 13.00
CA PRO A 158 11.58 -3.39 12.74
C PRO A 158 11.44 -3.12 11.25
N ASN A 159 10.69 -2.09 10.91
CA ASN A 159 10.41 -1.66 9.55
C ASN A 159 10.75 -0.17 9.41
N MET A 160 10.54 0.39 8.21
CA MET A 160 10.75 1.82 7.96
C MET A 160 9.92 2.71 8.91
N ASP A 161 8.68 2.32 9.23
CA ASP A 161 7.82 3.06 10.17
C ASP A 161 8.43 3.07 11.59
N THR A 162 9.11 1.99 12.00
CA THR A 162 9.84 1.91 13.28
C THR A 162 10.98 2.92 13.33
N LEU A 163 11.79 3.00 12.26
CA LEU A 163 12.93 3.92 12.20
C LEU A 163 12.46 5.39 12.26
N VAL A 164 11.42 5.70 11.50
CA VAL A 164 10.79 7.04 11.47
C VAL A 164 10.21 7.41 12.84
N ALA A 165 9.49 6.48 13.48
CA ALA A 165 8.91 6.69 14.80
C ALA A 165 10.00 6.92 15.87
N MET A 166 11.09 6.14 15.84
CA MET A 166 12.22 6.31 16.78
C MET A 166 12.91 7.67 16.59
N GLY A 167 13.24 8.05 15.34
CA GLY A 167 13.91 9.31 15.06
C GLY A 167 13.08 10.52 15.47
N SER A 168 11.79 10.52 15.09
CA SER A 168 10.86 11.60 15.45
C SER A 168 10.63 11.69 16.97
N MET A 169 10.46 10.54 17.64
CA MET A 169 10.28 10.48 19.09
C MET A 169 11.53 10.96 19.84
N ALA A 170 12.72 10.54 19.41
CA ALA A 170 13.98 10.95 20.00
C ALA A 170 14.18 12.48 19.92
N SER A 171 13.93 13.06 18.73
CA SER A 171 13.98 14.51 18.52
C SER A 171 12.98 15.26 19.41
N PHE A 172 11.75 14.74 19.52
CA PHE A 172 10.71 15.37 20.35
C PHE A 172 11.03 15.28 21.84
N VAL A 173 11.47 14.12 22.33
CA VAL A 173 11.82 13.91 23.75
C VAL A 173 13.03 14.75 24.14
N TRP A 174 14.07 14.78 23.30
CA TRP A 174 15.25 15.62 23.55
C TRP A 174 14.88 17.10 23.64
N SER A 175 14.12 17.60 22.68
CA SER A 175 13.68 19.00 22.66
C SER A 175 12.78 19.34 23.86
N THR A 176 11.98 18.39 24.31
CA THR A 176 11.17 18.55 25.53
C THR A 176 12.08 18.66 26.74
N TYR A 177 13.10 17.80 26.85
CA TYR A 177 14.11 17.91 27.92
C TYR A 177 14.83 19.25 27.88
N ALA A 178 15.31 19.68 26.70
CA ALA A 178 15.97 20.98 26.52
C ALA A 178 15.07 22.15 26.92
N LEU A 179 13.77 22.08 26.62
CA LEU A 179 12.78 23.08 27.03
C LEU A 179 12.68 23.16 28.58
N PHE A 180 12.60 22.03 29.28
CA PHE A 180 12.57 22.01 30.74
C PHE A 180 13.89 22.52 31.34
N ALA A 181 15.03 22.10 30.80
CA ALA A 181 16.33 22.60 31.25
C ALA A 181 16.49 24.11 30.99
N MET A 182 15.96 24.62 29.91
CA MET A 182 15.92 26.05 29.62
C MET A 182 15.08 26.82 30.64
N THR A 183 13.95 26.26 31.13
CA THR A 183 13.16 26.92 32.18
C THR A 183 13.97 27.08 33.50
N ASP A 184 14.73 26.07 33.86
CA ASP A 184 15.62 26.11 35.03
C ASP A 184 16.72 27.16 34.85
N ALA A 185 17.40 27.17 33.69
CA ALA A 185 18.42 28.17 33.36
C ALA A 185 17.89 29.60 33.43
N GLN A 186 16.65 29.84 32.99
CA GLN A 186 16.01 31.16 33.02
C GLN A 186 15.70 31.59 34.46
N LEU A 187 15.25 30.68 35.33
CA LEU A 187 15.05 30.95 36.76
C LEU A 187 16.32 31.39 37.47
N HIS A 188 17.49 30.87 37.06
CA HIS A 188 18.78 31.21 37.61
C HIS A 188 19.47 32.39 36.91
N GLY A 189 18.81 33.04 35.96
CA GLY A 189 19.33 34.21 35.23
C GLY A 189 20.53 33.94 34.31
N ASN A 190 20.72 32.70 33.88
CA ASN A 190 21.81 32.31 33.00
C ASN A 190 21.39 32.40 31.53
N GLU A 191 21.51 33.59 30.95
CA GLU A 191 21.11 33.84 29.56
C GLU A 191 21.92 33.03 28.54
N GLU A 192 23.19 32.76 28.80
CA GLU A 192 24.04 31.95 27.90
C GLU A 192 23.50 30.51 27.78
N LEU A 193 23.13 29.91 28.92
CA LEU A 193 22.60 28.57 28.98
C LEU A 193 21.18 28.48 28.38
N VAL A 194 20.38 29.53 28.53
CA VAL A 194 19.07 29.66 27.89
C VAL A 194 19.22 29.62 26.35
N MET A 195 20.16 30.42 25.84
CA MET A 195 20.42 30.47 24.39
C MET A 195 20.98 29.12 23.89
N HIS A 196 21.83 28.44 24.66
CA HIS A 196 22.34 27.12 24.32
C HIS A 196 21.23 26.10 24.17
N TYR A 197 20.31 25.97 25.14
CA TYR A 197 19.20 25.03 25.05
C TYR A 197 18.19 25.40 23.97
N MET A 198 18.02 26.68 23.68
CA MET A 198 17.16 27.13 22.58
C MET A 198 17.66 26.66 21.19
N MET A 199 18.98 26.60 20.99
CA MET A 199 19.63 26.09 19.79
C MET A 199 19.53 24.56 19.66
N GLU A 200 19.23 23.86 20.78
CA GLU A 200 19.07 22.40 20.78
C GLU A 200 17.63 21.92 20.57
N PHE A 201 16.73 22.80 20.13
CA PHE A 201 15.37 22.40 19.78
C PHE A 201 15.33 21.72 18.42
N TYR A 202 14.86 20.47 18.38
CA TYR A 202 14.66 19.65 17.20
C TYR A 202 13.17 19.34 16.96
N PHE A 203 12.24 20.19 17.48
CA PHE A 203 10.81 20.01 17.26
C PHE A 203 10.44 20.05 15.78
N GLU A 204 11.07 20.92 15.01
CA GLU A 204 10.89 21.01 13.56
C GLU A 204 11.37 19.76 12.86
N SER A 205 12.51 19.19 13.29
CA SER A 205 13.06 17.95 12.72
C SER A 205 12.11 16.78 12.95
N ALA A 206 11.52 16.67 14.16
CA ALA A 206 10.51 15.67 14.46
C ALA A 206 9.28 15.77 13.52
N ALA A 207 8.77 16.98 13.30
CA ALA A 207 7.63 17.24 12.42
C ALA A 207 7.98 17.06 10.94
N MET A 208 9.19 17.49 10.53
CA MET A 208 9.66 17.40 9.14
C MET A 208 9.85 15.95 8.71
N ILE A 209 10.45 15.08 9.55
CA ILE A 209 10.61 13.65 9.27
C ILE A 209 9.26 13.02 8.97
N LEU A 210 8.24 13.27 9.80
CA LEU A 210 6.89 12.71 9.63
C LEU A 210 6.18 13.25 8.39
N THR A 211 6.34 14.53 8.10
CA THR A 211 5.74 15.16 6.92
C THR A 211 6.38 14.64 5.64
N LEU A 212 7.71 14.56 5.60
CA LEU A 212 8.45 14.10 4.42
C LEU A 212 8.16 12.64 4.08
N ILE A 213 8.10 11.77 5.10
CA ILE A 213 7.72 10.38 4.87
C ILE A 213 6.26 10.24 4.41
N THR A 214 5.37 11.12 4.87
CA THR A 214 3.97 11.16 4.42
C THR A 214 3.88 11.57 2.94
N VAL A 215 4.75 12.49 2.46
CA VAL A 215 4.89 12.79 1.02
C VAL A 215 5.28 11.53 0.25
N GLY A 216 6.32 10.82 0.71
CA GLY A 216 6.77 9.58 0.09
C GLY A 216 5.66 8.52 0.00
N LYS A 217 4.92 8.31 1.09
CA LYS A 217 3.77 7.39 1.15
C LYS A 217 2.64 7.81 0.20
N MET A 218 2.38 9.12 0.08
CA MET A 218 1.38 9.63 -0.86
C MET A 218 1.78 9.39 -2.32
N LEU A 219 3.05 9.62 -2.67
CA LEU A 219 3.56 9.35 -4.02
C LEU A 219 3.51 7.87 -4.36
N GLU A 220 3.87 7.00 -3.40
CA GLU A 220 3.75 5.55 -3.52
C GLU A 220 2.30 5.12 -3.75
N ALA A 221 1.36 5.61 -2.92
CA ALA A 221 -0.07 5.29 -3.05
C ALA A 221 -0.63 5.76 -4.40
N ARG A 222 -0.26 6.97 -4.86
CA ARG A 222 -0.68 7.49 -6.16
C ARG A 222 -0.13 6.67 -7.33
N SER A 223 1.10 6.19 -7.23
CA SER A 223 1.69 5.32 -8.26
C SER A 223 0.98 3.97 -8.33
N LYS A 224 0.67 3.36 -7.18
CA LYS A 224 -0.11 2.13 -7.09
C LYS A 224 -1.53 2.32 -7.63
N GLY A 225 -2.19 3.43 -7.28
CA GLY A 225 -3.53 3.76 -7.74
C GLY A 225 -3.64 3.80 -9.27
N LYS A 226 -2.65 4.39 -9.97
CA LYS A 226 -2.63 4.40 -11.45
C LYS A 226 -2.57 3.00 -12.06
N THR A 227 -1.80 2.10 -11.48
CA THR A 227 -1.72 0.70 -11.93
C THR A 227 -3.04 -0.02 -11.68
N THR A 228 -3.66 0.20 -10.54
CA THR A 228 -4.97 -0.36 -10.19
C THR A 228 -6.08 0.16 -11.11
N ASP A 229 -6.04 1.44 -11.51
CA ASP A 229 -7.02 2.01 -12.44
C ASP A 229 -6.90 1.40 -13.85
N ALA A 230 -5.69 1.08 -14.30
CA ALA A 230 -5.48 0.36 -15.55
C ALA A 230 -6.09 -1.06 -15.50
N LEU A 231 -5.87 -1.79 -14.38
CA LEU A 231 -6.51 -3.09 -14.15
C LEU A 231 -8.04 -3.01 -14.15
N LYS A 232 -8.62 -2.00 -13.48
CA LYS A 232 -10.07 -1.77 -13.49
C LYS A 232 -10.60 -1.52 -14.89
N SER A 233 -9.84 -0.82 -15.72
CA SER A 233 -10.22 -0.56 -17.11
C SER A 233 -10.28 -1.85 -17.91
N LEU A 234 -9.34 -2.77 -17.72
CA LEU A 234 -9.37 -4.10 -18.32
C LEU A 234 -10.55 -4.94 -17.82
N MET A 235 -10.81 -4.94 -16.52
CA MET A 235 -11.95 -5.68 -15.94
C MET A 235 -13.30 -5.19 -16.44
N LYS A 236 -13.44 -3.89 -16.76
CA LYS A 236 -14.66 -3.33 -17.32
C LYS A 236 -14.96 -3.79 -18.75
N LEU A 237 -13.96 -4.32 -19.47
CA LEU A 237 -14.16 -4.86 -20.82
C LEU A 237 -14.86 -6.22 -20.81
N ALA A 238 -14.76 -6.97 -19.70
CA ALA A 238 -15.48 -8.23 -19.54
C ALA A 238 -16.99 -7.98 -19.47
N PRO A 239 -17.80 -8.61 -20.35
CA PRO A 239 -19.24 -8.51 -20.26
C PRO A 239 -19.76 -9.20 -19.00
N LYS A 240 -20.86 -8.69 -18.44
CA LYS A 240 -21.48 -9.25 -17.24
C LYS A 240 -22.42 -10.40 -17.53
N THR A 241 -22.85 -10.53 -18.77
CA THR A 241 -23.79 -11.54 -19.21
C THR A 241 -23.31 -12.19 -20.51
N ALA A 242 -23.73 -13.41 -20.75
CA ALA A 242 -23.52 -14.15 -21.98
C ALA A 242 -24.85 -14.66 -22.52
N THR A 243 -25.00 -14.69 -23.83
CA THR A 243 -26.16 -15.32 -24.49
C THR A 243 -25.78 -16.74 -24.89
N LEU A 244 -26.36 -17.73 -24.20
CA LEU A 244 -26.16 -19.17 -24.46
C LEU A 244 -27.24 -19.70 -25.37
N LEU A 245 -26.86 -20.64 -26.20
CA LEU A 245 -27.81 -21.43 -27.01
C LEU A 245 -28.07 -22.76 -26.28
N ARG A 246 -29.27 -22.89 -25.69
CA ARG A 246 -29.74 -24.12 -25.02
C ARG A 246 -30.99 -24.64 -25.72
N ASP A 247 -30.93 -25.87 -26.13
CA ASP A 247 -32.07 -26.54 -26.82
C ASP A 247 -32.64 -25.73 -28.01
N GLY A 248 -31.76 -25.05 -28.75
CA GLY A 248 -32.12 -24.20 -29.88
C GLY A 248 -32.73 -22.86 -29.52
N THR A 249 -32.80 -22.50 -28.25
CA THR A 249 -33.26 -21.20 -27.74
C THR A 249 -32.14 -20.39 -27.12
N GLU A 250 -32.12 -19.09 -27.42
CA GLU A 250 -31.14 -18.17 -26.82
C GLU A 250 -31.59 -17.75 -25.44
N VAL A 251 -30.72 -17.95 -24.47
CA VAL A 251 -30.94 -17.58 -23.05
C VAL A 251 -29.80 -16.72 -22.58
N THR A 252 -30.10 -15.51 -22.09
CA THR A 252 -29.10 -14.63 -21.47
C THR A 252 -28.91 -15.02 -20.03
N VAL A 253 -27.67 -15.34 -19.68
CA VAL A 253 -27.27 -15.75 -18.31
C VAL A 253 -26.14 -14.85 -17.77
N PRO A 254 -26.01 -14.71 -16.47
CA PRO A 254 -24.82 -14.12 -15.87
C PRO A 254 -23.56 -14.89 -16.28
N ILE A 255 -22.43 -14.17 -16.44
CA ILE A 255 -21.17 -14.76 -16.92
C ILE A 255 -20.66 -15.90 -16.02
N GLU A 256 -20.98 -15.85 -14.73
CA GLU A 256 -20.57 -16.84 -13.72
C GLU A 256 -21.29 -18.20 -13.92
N GLN A 257 -22.38 -18.22 -14.67
CA GLN A 257 -23.16 -19.43 -14.96
C GLN A 257 -22.73 -20.14 -16.23
N VAL A 258 -21.82 -19.54 -16.99
CA VAL A 258 -21.29 -20.15 -18.22
C VAL A 258 -20.32 -21.27 -17.85
N GLN A 259 -20.50 -22.45 -18.44
CA GLN A 259 -19.68 -23.63 -18.25
C GLN A 259 -18.84 -23.94 -19.49
N LYS A 260 -17.76 -24.73 -19.28
CA LYS A 260 -17.01 -25.28 -20.41
C LYS A 260 -17.96 -26.11 -21.29
N GLU A 261 -17.74 -26.05 -22.60
CA GLU A 261 -18.54 -26.70 -23.65
C GLU A 261 -19.93 -26.05 -23.90
N ASP A 262 -20.35 -25.03 -23.12
CA ASP A 262 -21.53 -24.25 -23.44
C ASP A 262 -21.38 -23.56 -24.81
N ILE A 263 -22.48 -23.51 -25.59
CA ILE A 263 -22.50 -22.79 -26.86
C ILE A 263 -23.02 -21.38 -26.58
N PHE A 264 -22.25 -20.38 -26.93
CA PHE A 264 -22.63 -18.97 -26.81
C PHE A 264 -22.65 -18.26 -28.16
N VAL A 265 -23.45 -17.23 -28.21
CA VAL A 265 -23.70 -16.42 -29.41
C VAL A 265 -23.19 -15.01 -29.17
N VAL A 266 -22.54 -14.44 -30.19
CA VAL A 266 -22.04 -13.05 -30.16
C VAL A 266 -22.48 -12.33 -31.42
N ARG A 267 -23.26 -11.27 -31.24
CA ARG A 267 -23.76 -10.43 -32.33
C ARG A 267 -22.77 -9.29 -32.65
N PRO A 268 -22.91 -8.64 -33.81
CA PRO A 268 -22.12 -7.46 -34.14
C PRO A 268 -22.24 -6.38 -33.07
N GLY A 269 -21.09 -5.85 -32.62
CA GLY A 269 -20.99 -4.84 -31.57
C GLY A 269 -20.95 -5.41 -30.15
N GLU A 270 -21.16 -6.70 -29.92
CA GLU A 270 -21.09 -7.35 -28.63
C GLU A 270 -19.65 -7.77 -28.29
N ASN A 271 -19.33 -7.77 -26.99
CA ASN A 271 -18.09 -8.31 -26.50
C ASN A 271 -18.19 -9.82 -26.28
N ILE A 272 -17.13 -10.54 -26.63
CA ILE A 272 -17.02 -11.98 -26.43
C ILE A 272 -16.94 -12.27 -24.93
N PRO A 273 -17.86 -13.12 -24.39
CA PRO A 273 -17.99 -13.29 -22.96
C PRO A 273 -16.89 -14.17 -22.33
N VAL A 274 -16.49 -15.24 -22.98
CA VAL A 274 -15.51 -16.22 -22.54
C VAL A 274 -14.63 -16.67 -23.69
N ASP A 275 -13.48 -17.31 -23.39
CA ASP A 275 -12.63 -17.87 -24.45
C ASP A 275 -13.35 -19.05 -25.12
N GLY A 276 -13.29 -19.10 -26.43
CA GLY A 276 -13.99 -20.13 -27.20
C GLY A 276 -13.37 -20.46 -28.55
N ILE A 277 -14.04 -21.36 -29.25
CA ILE A 277 -13.73 -21.72 -30.63
C ILE A 277 -14.99 -21.48 -31.46
N VAL A 278 -14.86 -20.84 -32.63
CA VAL A 278 -15.96 -20.58 -33.55
C VAL A 278 -16.46 -21.90 -34.11
N LEU A 279 -17.76 -22.17 -33.93
CA LEU A 279 -18.45 -23.34 -34.50
C LEU A 279 -19.16 -22.97 -35.82
N GLU A 280 -19.75 -21.77 -35.88
CA GLU A 280 -20.51 -21.29 -37.01
C GLU A 280 -20.36 -19.78 -37.14
N GLY A 281 -20.37 -19.30 -38.39
CA GLY A 281 -20.25 -17.89 -38.72
C GLY A 281 -18.83 -17.45 -39.08
N SER A 282 -18.72 -16.20 -39.47
CA SER A 282 -17.43 -15.51 -39.68
C SER A 282 -17.57 -14.04 -39.36
N SER A 283 -16.56 -13.44 -38.79
CA SER A 283 -16.56 -12.02 -38.44
C SER A 283 -15.18 -11.45 -38.24
N ALA A 284 -15.05 -10.15 -38.41
CA ALA A 284 -13.89 -9.39 -37.96
C ALA A 284 -14.03 -9.10 -36.46
N VAL A 285 -13.03 -9.52 -35.68
CA VAL A 285 -12.99 -9.34 -34.22
C VAL A 285 -11.88 -8.36 -33.88
N ASN A 286 -12.24 -7.33 -33.12
CA ASN A 286 -11.27 -6.37 -32.59
C ASN A 286 -10.63 -6.92 -31.29
N GLU A 287 -9.36 -7.29 -31.37
CA GLU A 287 -8.56 -7.82 -30.28
C GLU A 287 -7.64 -6.77 -29.63
N SER A 288 -7.79 -5.48 -30.01
CA SER A 288 -6.88 -4.40 -29.58
C SER A 288 -6.78 -4.23 -28.05
N ALA A 289 -7.84 -4.56 -27.33
CA ALA A 289 -7.85 -4.52 -25.87
C ALA A 289 -6.84 -5.49 -25.21
N LEU A 290 -6.54 -6.60 -25.88
CA LEU A 290 -5.62 -7.63 -25.39
C LEU A 290 -4.24 -7.56 -26.06
N THR A 291 -4.22 -7.32 -27.38
CA THR A 291 -2.98 -7.36 -28.20
C THR A 291 -2.35 -5.99 -28.40
N GLY A 292 -3.13 -4.91 -28.27
CA GLY A 292 -2.72 -3.55 -28.63
C GLY A 292 -2.78 -3.25 -30.13
N GLU A 293 -3.10 -4.23 -31.00
CA GLU A 293 -3.19 -4.05 -32.43
C GLU A 293 -4.59 -3.55 -32.83
N SER A 294 -4.67 -2.41 -33.53
CA SER A 294 -5.95 -1.79 -33.86
C SER A 294 -6.63 -2.40 -35.08
N ILE A 295 -5.94 -3.28 -35.82
CA ILE A 295 -6.52 -3.92 -37.01
C ILE A 295 -7.36 -5.14 -36.59
N PRO A 296 -8.66 -5.18 -36.93
CA PRO A 296 -9.48 -6.34 -36.63
C PRO A 296 -8.97 -7.61 -37.31
N VAL A 297 -9.11 -8.73 -36.64
CA VAL A 297 -8.69 -10.06 -37.15
C VAL A 297 -9.91 -10.80 -37.60
N ASP A 298 -9.89 -11.30 -38.86
CA ASP A 298 -10.96 -12.15 -39.38
C ASP A 298 -10.92 -13.51 -38.68
N LYS A 299 -12.09 -13.93 -38.19
CA LYS A 299 -12.31 -15.21 -37.53
C LYS A 299 -13.29 -16.03 -38.31
N ALA A 300 -12.96 -17.28 -38.56
CA ALA A 300 -13.75 -18.29 -39.27
C ALA A 300 -13.94 -19.52 -38.37
N VAL A 301 -14.73 -20.46 -38.85
CA VAL A 301 -15.00 -21.74 -38.17
C VAL A 301 -13.70 -22.47 -37.84
N GLY A 302 -13.52 -22.82 -36.56
CA GLY A 302 -12.31 -23.45 -36.02
C GLY A 302 -11.32 -22.48 -35.37
N ASP A 303 -11.46 -21.17 -35.57
CA ASP A 303 -10.59 -20.17 -34.97
C ASP A 303 -10.92 -19.94 -33.50
N LYS A 304 -9.87 -19.53 -32.74
CA LYS A 304 -10.01 -19.17 -31.34
C LYS A 304 -10.44 -17.72 -31.19
N VAL A 305 -11.34 -17.50 -30.25
CA VAL A 305 -11.78 -16.17 -29.82
C VAL A 305 -11.49 -16.00 -28.32
N SER A 306 -11.14 -14.79 -27.91
CA SER A 306 -10.76 -14.47 -26.54
C SER A 306 -11.80 -13.59 -25.85
N ALA A 307 -11.99 -13.80 -24.56
CA ALA A 307 -12.86 -12.97 -23.72
C ALA A 307 -12.48 -11.48 -23.81
N ALA A 308 -13.47 -10.58 -23.70
CA ALA A 308 -13.33 -9.13 -23.74
C ALA A 308 -12.85 -8.53 -25.07
N THR A 309 -12.80 -9.31 -26.15
CA THR A 309 -12.64 -8.79 -27.51
C THR A 309 -14.01 -8.47 -28.11
N THR A 310 -14.08 -7.55 -29.07
CA THR A 310 -15.34 -7.05 -29.62
C THR A 310 -15.60 -7.61 -31.01
N ASN A 311 -16.76 -8.25 -31.20
CA ASN A 311 -17.22 -8.69 -32.50
C ASN A 311 -17.72 -7.50 -33.34
N GLN A 312 -17.22 -7.31 -34.57
CA GLN A 312 -17.53 -6.11 -35.35
C GLN A 312 -18.62 -6.27 -36.40
N SER A 313 -18.61 -7.34 -37.15
CA SER A 313 -19.42 -7.38 -38.39
C SER A 313 -20.36 -8.55 -38.51
N GLY A 314 -19.96 -9.75 -38.14
CA GLY A 314 -20.71 -10.99 -38.40
C GLY A 314 -21.36 -11.55 -37.12
N TYR A 315 -22.21 -12.56 -37.34
CA TYR A 315 -22.71 -13.41 -36.26
C TYR A 315 -21.73 -14.54 -36.00
N LEU A 316 -21.43 -14.77 -34.73
CA LEU A 316 -20.56 -15.86 -34.31
C LEU A 316 -21.27 -16.75 -33.31
N GLN A 317 -21.24 -18.06 -33.55
CA GLN A 317 -21.62 -19.08 -32.61
C GLN A 317 -20.35 -19.79 -32.17
N CYS A 318 -20.06 -19.77 -30.88
CA CYS A 318 -18.79 -20.25 -30.32
C CYS A 318 -19.04 -21.25 -29.19
N ARG A 319 -18.12 -22.19 -29.03
CA ARG A 319 -18.10 -23.13 -27.90
C ARG A 319 -17.10 -22.65 -26.87
N ALA A 320 -17.52 -22.53 -25.62
CA ALA A 320 -16.67 -22.11 -24.50
C ALA A 320 -15.56 -23.15 -24.20
N THR A 321 -14.33 -22.71 -24.21
CA THR A 321 -13.16 -23.55 -23.91
C THR A 321 -12.56 -23.24 -22.55
N ARG A 322 -12.57 -21.96 -22.15
CA ARG A 322 -12.10 -21.48 -20.84
C ARG A 322 -13.12 -20.52 -20.26
N VAL A 323 -13.44 -20.68 -18.99
CA VAL A 323 -14.47 -19.90 -18.29
C VAL A 323 -13.94 -19.38 -16.95
N GLY A 324 -14.52 -18.31 -16.43
CA GLY A 324 -14.15 -17.76 -15.12
C GLY A 324 -12.68 -17.33 -15.03
N GLU A 325 -11.98 -17.81 -14.01
CA GLU A 325 -10.56 -17.48 -13.74
C GLU A 325 -9.59 -18.05 -14.77
N ASP A 326 -9.99 -19.05 -15.56
CA ASP A 326 -9.16 -19.67 -16.60
C ASP A 326 -9.15 -18.89 -17.92
N THR A 327 -9.97 -17.85 -18.07
CA THR A 327 -10.02 -17.04 -19.30
C THR A 327 -8.71 -16.27 -19.52
N THR A 328 -8.37 -16.04 -20.78
CA THR A 328 -7.17 -15.29 -21.16
C THR A 328 -7.11 -13.91 -20.47
N LEU A 329 -8.24 -13.20 -20.40
CA LEU A 329 -8.33 -11.93 -19.71
C LEU A 329 -8.03 -12.06 -18.20
N ALA A 330 -8.62 -13.05 -17.53
CA ALA A 330 -8.40 -13.28 -16.10
C ALA A 330 -6.92 -13.60 -15.80
N GLN A 331 -6.28 -14.40 -16.65
CA GLN A 331 -4.85 -14.72 -16.54
C GLN A 331 -3.97 -13.49 -16.77
N ILE A 332 -4.30 -12.60 -17.70
CA ILE A 332 -3.59 -11.34 -17.91
C ILE A 332 -3.74 -10.43 -16.66
N ILE A 333 -4.95 -10.30 -16.12
CA ILE A 333 -5.21 -9.51 -14.90
C ILE A 333 -4.38 -10.05 -13.73
N LEU A 334 -4.33 -11.38 -13.55
CA LEU A 334 -3.54 -12.03 -12.51
C LEU A 334 -2.05 -11.73 -12.69
N MET A 335 -1.50 -11.93 -13.90
CA MET A 335 -0.08 -11.66 -14.17
C MET A 335 0.31 -10.19 -13.95
N VAL A 336 -0.54 -9.24 -14.35
CA VAL A 336 -0.29 -7.80 -14.15
C VAL A 336 -0.40 -7.46 -12.66
N SER A 337 -1.36 -8.06 -11.95
CA SER A 337 -1.51 -7.89 -10.49
C SER A 337 -0.27 -8.40 -9.74
N ASP A 338 0.24 -9.57 -10.10
CA ASP A 338 1.44 -10.15 -9.50
C ASP A 338 2.70 -9.34 -9.82
N ALA A 339 2.83 -8.86 -11.05
CA ALA A 339 3.92 -7.97 -11.45
C ALA A 339 3.89 -6.64 -10.67
N ALA A 340 2.70 -6.08 -10.48
CA ALA A 340 2.51 -4.85 -9.72
C ALA A 340 2.70 -5.04 -8.19
N ALA A 341 2.45 -6.24 -7.68
CA ALA A 341 2.68 -6.60 -6.28
C ALA A 341 4.17 -6.86 -5.97
N THR A 342 4.95 -7.27 -6.97
CA THR A 342 6.40 -7.48 -6.80
C THR A 342 7.10 -6.15 -6.64
N LYS A 343 7.63 -5.89 -5.43
CA LYS A 343 8.45 -4.70 -5.17
C LYS A 343 9.70 -4.68 -6.03
N ALA A 344 10.03 -3.51 -6.52
CA ALA A 344 11.36 -3.23 -7.04
C ALA A 344 12.43 -3.68 -6.01
N PRO A 345 13.52 -4.33 -6.45
CA PRO A 345 14.59 -4.83 -5.55
C PRO A 345 15.12 -3.74 -4.60
N ILE A 346 15.13 -2.49 -5.04
CA ILE A 346 15.58 -1.32 -4.29
C ILE A 346 14.74 -1.06 -3.01
N ALA A 347 13.43 -1.33 -3.05
CA ALA A 347 12.58 -1.14 -1.88
C ALA A 347 12.81 -2.23 -0.83
N LYS A 348 13.13 -3.46 -1.25
CA LYS A 348 13.55 -4.54 -0.33
C LYS A 348 14.87 -4.20 0.36
N ILE A 349 15.82 -3.60 -0.37
CA ILE A 349 17.11 -3.15 0.19
C ILE A 349 16.87 -2.05 1.21
N ALA A 350 16.04 -1.06 0.92
CA ALA A 350 15.70 0.02 1.85
C ALA A 350 15.08 -0.48 3.16
N ASP A 351 14.16 -1.45 3.09
CA ASP A 351 13.57 -2.08 4.27
C ASP A 351 14.63 -2.85 5.08
N THR A 352 15.54 -3.58 4.41
CA THR A 352 16.63 -4.31 5.08
C THR A 352 17.62 -3.36 5.76
N VAL A 353 18.02 -2.27 5.09
CA VAL A 353 18.90 -1.25 5.65
C VAL A 353 18.25 -0.56 6.84
N SER A 354 16.95 -0.24 6.76
CA SER A 354 16.19 0.36 7.87
C SER A 354 16.15 -0.56 9.09
N ALA A 355 15.92 -1.87 8.89
CA ALA A 355 15.92 -2.86 9.96
C ALA A 355 17.29 -2.97 10.62
N PHE A 356 18.37 -3.01 9.84
CA PHE A 356 19.74 -3.08 10.34
C PHE A 356 20.13 -1.79 11.10
N SER A 357 19.79 -0.63 10.57
CA SER A 357 20.05 0.68 11.21
C SER A 357 19.31 0.81 12.54
N CYS A 358 18.06 0.35 12.62
CA CYS A 358 17.27 0.35 13.83
C CYS A 358 17.91 -0.53 14.92
N LEU A 359 18.35 -1.74 14.56
CA LEU A 359 19.04 -2.66 15.50
C LEU A 359 20.39 -2.09 15.99
N ARG A 360 21.14 -1.43 15.10
CA ARG A 360 22.42 -0.82 15.45
C ARG A 360 22.25 0.41 16.34
N SER A 361 21.28 1.26 16.09
CA SER A 361 20.97 2.43 16.92
C SER A 361 20.52 2.02 18.33
N SER A 362 19.66 1.00 18.44
CA SER A 362 19.25 0.49 19.75
C SER A 362 20.42 -0.15 20.53
N ALA A 363 21.32 -0.86 19.85
CA ALA A 363 22.52 -1.44 20.48
C ALA A 363 23.53 -0.39 20.96
N LEU A 364 23.69 0.73 20.22
CA LEU A 364 24.56 1.85 20.60
C LEU A 364 24.00 2.66 21.79
N GLN A 365 22.66 2.75 21.92
CA GLN A 365 22.03 3.41 23.07
C GLN A 365 22.14 2.60 24.39
N TRP A 366 22.38 1.28 24.31
CA TRP A 366 22.56 0.40 25.46
C TRP A 366 24.03 0.18 25.84
N SER A 367 24.98 0.66 25.05
CA SER A 367 26.38 0.70 25.48
C SER A 367 26.56 1.88 26.46
N PRO A 368 26.99 1.65 27.71
CA PRO A 368 27.32 2.76 28.63
C PRO A 368 28.38 3.64 27.97
N PRO A 369 28.40 4.97 28.24
CA PRO A 369 29.30 5.89 27.57
C PRO A 369 30.74 5.59 27.98
N LEU A 370 31.42 4.75 27.20
CA LEU A 370 32.85 4.51 27.28
C LEU A 370 33.70 5.70 26.78
N PHE A 371 33.04 6.84 26.47
CA PHE A 371 33.71 8.06 26.01
C PHE A 371 33.57 9.25 26.96
N GLY A 372 33.38 8.99 28.25
CA GLY A 372 33.30 10.02 29.28
C GLY A 372 34.54 10.19 30.12
N CYS A 373 35.75 9.83 29.68
CA CYS A 373 36.93 9.88 30.53
C CYS A 373 38.23 10.37 29.83
N CYS A 374 38.16 11.37 28.96
CA CYS A 374 39.42 11.97 28.44
C CYS A 374 39.33 13.47 28.09
N TRP A 375 38.42 14.24 28.70
CA TRP A 375 38.53 15.71 28.63
C TRP A 375 38.12 16.36 29.94
N GLY A 376 38.94 16.12 30.97
CA GLY A 376 38.93 16.82 32.25
C GLY A 376 40.35 17.02 32.65
N GLY A 377 41.03 18.07 32.16
CA GLY A 377 42.41 18.37 32.57
C GLY A 377 43.09 19.36 31.63
N MET A 378 42.73 20.60 31.67
CA MET A 378 43.60 21.80 31.72
C MET A 378 42.74 23.06 31.57
#